data_8723118b25766f8ef333bf41ddf0da69
#
_entry.id   8723118b25766f8ef333bf41ddf0da69
#
_cell.length_a   1.000
_cell.length_b   1.000
_cell.length_c   1.000
_cell.angle_alpha   90.00
_cell.angle_beta   90.00
_cell.angle_gamma   90.00
#
_symmetry.space_group_name_H-M   'P 1'
#
loop_
_entity.id
_entity.type
_entity.pdbx_description
1 polymer ?
#
loop_
_entity_poly.entity_id
_entity_poly.type
_entity_poly.pdbx_seq_one_letter_code
_entity_poly.pdbx_strand_id
1 'polypeptide(L)'
;MLAPSRILRTTPAQAGGGRSREALVERAREAIEEGSRSFHAASLLFDRPAREKAWLLYAWCRRCDDLADGQDHGRPAESPAPDGRAGAERRLRAIRLLTERAFEGLPTADPAFDAFGLVARESGLTREMAEDVIMGFELDATGWRPRTEADLARYCYHVAGAVGVMMAVVMGVARDDGETLDRACDLGIAFQLA
;
A
#
# COMPACT_ATOMS: atom_id res chain seq x y z
N MET A 1 -9.82 -4.55 -42.24
CA MET A 1 -9.63 -5.22 -40.94
C MET A 1 -8.29 -4.78 -40.37
N LEU A 2 -8.31 -3.86 -39.42
CA LEU A 2 -7.08 -3.47 -38.68
C LEU A 2 -6.74 -4.59 -37.70
N ALA A 3 -5.54 -5.16 -37.83
CA ALA A 3 -5.06 -6.13 -36.85
C ALA A 3 -5.07 -5.51 -35.45
N PRO A 4 -5.54 -6.22 -34.41
CA PRO A 4 -5.46 -5.71 -33.04
C PRO A 4 -4.03 -5.34 -32.74
N SER A 5 -3.83 -4.13 -32.21
CA SER A 5 -2.51 -3.57 -31.94
C SER A 5 -1.69 -4.57 -31.12
N ARG A 6 -0.38 -4.66 -31.39
CA ARG A 6 0.56 -5.51 -30.63
C ARG A 6 0.47 -5.29 -29.11
N ILE A 7 0.04 -4.12 -28.68
CA ILE A 7 -0.18 -3.73 -27.29
C ILE A 7 -1.21 -4.64 -26.59
N LEU A 8 -2.26 -5.07 -27.28
CA LEU A 8 -3.26 -5.99 -26.70
C LEU A 8 -2.80 -7.45 -26.63
N ARG A 9 -1.73 -7.81 -27.35
CA ARG A 9 -1.16 -9.17 -27.33
C ARG A 9 -0.06 -9.37 -26.31
N THR A 10 0.43 -8.31 -25.67
CA THR A 10 1.59 -8.33 -24.77
C THR A 10 1.27 -7.75 -23.40
N THR A 11 0.04 -7.91 -22.91
CA THR A 11 -0.21 -7.69 -21.48
C THR A 11 0.14 -8.99 -20.77
N PRO A 12 1.39 -9.17 -20.30
CA PRO A 12 1.69 -10.36 -19.53
C PRO A 12 0.91 -10.23 -18.22
N ALA A 13 0.29 -11.29 -17.77
CA ALA A 13 -0.13 -11.47 -16.40
C ALA A 13 1.15 -11.57 -15.53
N GLN A 14 1.87 -10.46 -15.41
CA GLN A 14 3.13 -10.34 -14.68
C GLN A 14 2.92 -9.31 -13.56
N ALA A 15 3.38 -9.64 -12.38
CA ALA A 15 3.48 -8.66 -11.31
C ALA A 15 4.20 -7.40 -11.85
N GLY A 16 3.73 -6.22 -11.41
CA GLY A 16 4.23 -4.95 -11.93
C GLY A 16 3.45 -4.38 -13.14
N GLY A 17 2.33 -5.03 -13.54
CA GLY A 17 1.45 -4.51 -14.58
C GLY A 17 2.13 -4.28 -15.95
N GLY A 18 3.19 -5.04 -16.23
CA GLY A 18 3.99 -4.92 -17.47
C GLY A 18 5.07 -3.83 -17.44
N ARG A 19 5.24 -3.10 -16.32
CA ARG A 19 6.38 -2.21 -16.09
C ARG A 19 7.61 -3.00 -15.66
N SER A 20 8.81 -2.48 -15.98
CA SER A 20 10.03 -3.11 -15.47
C SER A 20 10.16 -2.89 -13.96
N ARG A 21 10.84 -3.82 -13.29
CA ARG A 21 11.12 -3.71 -11.85
C ARG A 21 11.87 -2.41 -11.52
N GLU A 22 12.86 -2.07 -12.33
CA GLU A 22 13.69 -0.88 -12.15
C GLU A 22 12.86 0.41 -12.24
N ALA A 23 11.93 0.49 -13.19
CA ALA A 23 11.06 1.64 -13.34
C ALA A 23 10.10 1.78 -12.15
N LEU A 24 9.60 0.68 -11.59
CA LEU A 24 8.74 0.70 -10.40
C LEU A 24 9.53 1.08 -9.14
N VAL A 25 10.74 0.55 -8.96
CA VAL A 25 11.62 0.89 -7.84
C VAL A 25 12.00 2.37 -7.88
N GLU A 26 12.33 2.91 -9.05
CA GLU A 26 12.68 4.34 -9.16
C GLU A 26 11.50 5.23 -8.79
N ARG A 27 10.31 4.93 -9.27
CA ARG A 27 9.11 5.68 -8.87
C ARG A 27 8.78 5.54 -7.39
N ALA A 28 8.98 4.36 -6.81
CA ALA A 28 8.79 4.14 -5.39
C ALA A 28 9.82 4.90 -4.54
N ARG A 29 11.06 5.01 -5.02
CA ARG A 29 12.10 5.83 -4.41
C ARG A 29 11.71 7.31 -4.40
N GLU A 30 11.25 7.84 -5.53
CA GLU A 30 10.74 9.22 -5.62
C GLU A 30 9.60 9.45 -4.62
N ALA A 31 8.64 8.52 -4.57
CA ALA A 31 7.48 8.64 -3.68
C ALA A 31 7.87 8.71 -2.18
N ILE A 32 8.84 7.90 -1.73
CA ILE A 32 9.28 7.93 -0.33
C ILE A 32 10.15 9.15 -0.02
N GLU A 33 10.98 9.61 -0.96
CA GLU A 33 11.78 10.83 -0.80
C GLU A 33 10.89 12.07 -0.63
N GLU A 34 9.82 12.16 -1.41
CA GLU A 34 8.86 13.27 -1.35
C GLU A 34 7.91 13.14 -0.15
N GLY A 35 7.44 11.93 0.14
CA GLY A 35 6.39 11.69 1.11
C GLY A 35 6.88 11.56 2.56
N SER A 36 8.10 11.07 2.80
CA SER A 36 8.64 10.91 4.17
C SER A 36 10.16 10.88 4.23
N ARG A 37 10.77 11.99 4.61
CA ARG A 37 12.22 12.08 4.80
C ARG A 37 12.75 11.13 5.87
N SER A 38 11.99 10.90 6.95
CA SER A 38 12.40 10.01 8.04
C SER A 38 12.38 8.54 7.59
N PHE A 39 11.33 8.11 6.92
CA PHE A 39 11.27 6.75 6.40
C PHE A 39 12.27 6.51 5.28
N HIS A 40 12.47 7.50 4.40
CA HIS A 40 13.53 7.40 3.40
C HIS A 40 14.89 7.22 4.06
N ALA A 41 15.26 8.07 5.02
CA ALA A 41 16.54 7.97 5.74
C ALA A 41 16.69 6.63 6.47
N ALA A 42 15.65 6.16 7.16
CA ALA A 42 15.67 4.87 7.84
C ALA A 42 15.86 3.69 6.86
N SER A 43 15.25 3.76 5.68
CA SER A 43 15.37 2.72 4.67
C SER A 43 16.80 2.53 4.15
N LEU A 44 17.64 3.57 4.22
CA LEU A 44 19.04 3.48 3.81
C LEU A 44 19.88 2.56 4.70
N LEU A 45 19.39 2.20 5.89
CA LEU A 45 20.02 1.23 6.79
C LEU A 45 19.83 -0.22 6.32
N PHE A 46 18.87 -0.46 5.44
CA PHE A 46 18.63 -1.80 4.88
C PHE A 46 19.60 -2.12 3.74
N ASP A 47 19.82 -3.39 3.52
CA ASP A 47 20.47 -3.83 2.28
C ASP A 47 19.61 -3.42 1.05
N ARG A 48 20.22 -3.44 -0.11
CA ARG A 48 19.55 -2.98 -1.34
C ARG A 48 18.24 -3.73 -1.63
N PRO A 49 18.18 -5.09 -1.57
CA PRO A 49 16.95 -5.83 -1.83
C PRO A 49 15.81 -5.48 -0.88
N ALA A 50 16.07 -5.45 0.44
CA ALA A 50 15.05 -5.11 1.43
C ALA A 50 14.60 -3.65 1.30
N ARG A 51 15.53 -2.74 1.07
CA ARG A 51 15.25 -1.33 0.85
C ARG A 51 14.34 -1.07 -0.35
N GLU A 52 14.63 -1.67 -1.50
CA GLU A 52 13.83 -1.53 -2.70
C GLU A 52 12.40 -2.05 -2.48
N LYS A 53 12.24 -3.19 -1.80
CA LYS A 53 10.94 -3.75 -1.44
C LYS A 53 10.17 -2.85 -0.46
N ALA A 54 10.86 -2.26 0.52
CA ALA A 54 10.27 -1.31 1.46
C ALA A 54 9.72 -0.07 0.73
N TRP A 55 10.45 0.45 -0.26
CA TRP A 55 9.99 1.56 -1.09
C TRP A 55 8.73 1.20 -1.90
N LEU A 56 8.71 0.00 -2.50
CA LEU A 56 7.56 -0.48 -3.26
C LEU A 56 6.30 -0.59 -2.38
N LEU A 57 6.44 -1.12 -1.15
CA LEU A 57 5.34 -1.18 -0.20
C LEU A 57 4.89 0.22 0.25
N TYR A 58 5.85 1.09 0.59
CA TYR A 58 5.56 2.48 0.97
C TYR A 58 4.75 3.21 -0.11
N ALA A 59 5.14 3.09 -1.38
CA ALA A 59 4.45 3.76 -2.48
C ALA A 59 2.97 3.37 -2.55
N TRP A 60 2.63 2.10 -2.31
CA TRP A 60 1.25 1.64 -2.27
C TRP A 60 0.50 2.20 -1.06
N CYS A 61 1.06 2.10 0.15
CA CYS A 61 0.44 2.66 1.36
C CYS A 61 0.14 4.15 1.17
N ARG A 62 1.13 4.92 0.71
CA ARG A 62 0.99 6.36 0.48
C ARG A 62 -0.09 6.67 -0.57
N ARG A 63 -0.12 5.90 -1.65
CA ARG A 63 -1.11 6.10 -2.70
C ARG A 63 -2.53 5.75 -2.24
N CYS A 64 -2.68 4.72 -1.41
CA CYS A 64 -3.97 4.40 -0.79
C CYS A 64 -4.45 5.52 0.13
N ASP A 65 -3.56 6.08 0.95
CA ASP A 65 -3.81 7.23 1.81
C ASP A 65 -4.30 8.45 0.99
N ASP A 66 -3.53 8.86 -0.01
CA ASP A 66 -3.88 9.96 -0.90
C ASP A 66 -5.25 9.76 -1.58
N LEU A 67 -5.52 8.54 -2.06
CA LEU A 67 -6.80 8.22 -2.68
C LEU A 67 -7.95 8.24 -1.66
N ALA A 68 -7.77 7.69 -0.46
CA ALA A 68 -8.79 7.69 0.58
C ALA A 68 -9.17 9.11 0.99
N ASP A 69 -8.18 9.98 1.14
CA ASP A 69 -8.37 11.39 1.51
C ASP A 69 -8.81 12.29 0.35
N GLY A 70 -8.76 11.81 -0.89
CA GLY A 70 -9.00 12.64 -2.07
C GLY A 70 -7.90 13.68 -2.29
N GLN A 71 -6.68 13.31 -1.95
CA GLN A 71 -5.47 14.13 -2.06
C GLN A 71 -4.56 13.63 -3.19
N ASP A 72 -3.54 14.42 -3.53
CA ASP A 72 -2.43 14.00 -4.37
C ASP A 72 -1.12 14.40 -3.69
N HIS A 73 -0.27 13.42 -3.36
CA HIS A 73 0.96 13.59 -2.58
C HIS A 73 0.77 14.40 -1.27
N GLY A 74 -0.36 14.16 -0.57
CA GLY A 74 -0.72 14.86 0.69
C GLY A 74 -1.14 16.31 0.48
N ARG A 75 -1.44 16.73 -0.75
CA ARG A 75 -2.00 18.05 -1.07
C ARG A 75 -3.46 17.91 -1.49
N PRO A 76 -4.33 18.87 -1.16
CA PRO A 76 -5.69 18.86 -1.69
C PRO A 76 -5.65 18.76 -3.21
N ALA A 77 -6.42 17.85 -3.80
CA ALA A 77 -6.57 17.78 -5.25
C ALA A 77 -7.10 19.12 -5.77
N GLU A 78 -6.64 19.56 -6.97
CA GLU A 78 -7.04 20.84 -7.58
C GLU A 78 -8.57 21.00 -7.77
N SER A 79 -9.31 19.93 -7.67
CA SER A 79 -10.77 19.91 -7.60
C SER A 79 -11.23 18.89 -6.56
N PRO A 80 -11.27 19.26 -5.28
CA PRO A 80 -11.91 18.42 -4.27
C PRO A 80 -13.39 18.34 -4.61
N ALA A 81 -13.84 17.22 -5.18
CA ALA A 81 -15.26 16.99 -5.32
C ALA A 81 -15.88 16.98 -3.91
N PRO A 82 -16.96 17.74 -3.65
CA PRO A 82 -17.67 17.68 -2.38
C PRO A 82 -18.50 16.39 -2.34
N ASP A 83 -17.80 15.27 -2.27
CA ASP A 83 -18.39 13.96 -2.54
C ASP A 83 -19.02 13.30 -1.32
N GLY A 84 -18.85 13.86 -0.12
CA GLY A 84 -19.38 13.29 1.10
C GLY A 84 -19.06 11.80 1.24
N ARG A 85 -19.92 11.07 1.94
CA ARG A 85 -19.77 9.63 2.20
C ARG A 85 -19.72 8.79 0.91
N ALA A 86 -20.56 9.11 -0.08
CA ALA A 86 -20.60 8.37 -1.35
C ALA A 86 -19.29 8.49 -2.13
N GLY A 87 -18.58 9.60 -2.05
CA GLY A 87 -17.27 9.78 -2.65
C GLY A 87 -16.20 8.93 -1.96
N ALA A 88 -16.18 8.94 -0.63
CA ALA A 88 -15.29 8.09 0.16
C ALA A 88 -15.48 6.59 -0.19
N GLU A 89 -16.74 6.13 -0.24
CA GLU A 89 -17.04 4.75 -0.62
C GLU A 89 -16.58 4.39 -2.05
N ARG A 90 -16.67 5.33 -3.01
CA ARG A 90 -16.15 5.12 -4.38
C ARG A 90 -14.63 4.99 -4.37
N ARG A 91 -13.92 5.83 -3.62
CA ARG A 91 -12.45 5.79 -3.51
C ARG A 91 -11.98 4.50 -2.87
N LEU A 92 -12.61 4.05 -1.79
CA LEU A 92 -12.31 2.75 -1.14
C LEU A 92 -12.55 1.56 -2.09
N ARG A 93 -13.65 1.57 -2.86
CA ARG A 93 -13.87 0.54 -3.87
C ARG A 93 -12.80 0.54 -4.95
N ALA A 94 -12.33 1.72 -5.37
CA ALA A 94 -11.24 1.83 -6.33
C ALA A 94 -9.93 1.28 -5.77
N ILE A 95 -9.58 1.58 -4.51
CA ILE A 95 -8.40 1.03 -3.82
C ILE A 95 -8.46 -0.50 -3.82
N ARG A 96 -9.58 -1.10 -3.37
CA ARG A 96 -9.75 -2.56 -3.36
C ARG A 96 -9.62 -3.18 -4.74
N LEU A 97 -10.28 -2.59 -5.75
CA LEU A 97 -10.21 -3.07 -7.13
C LEU A 97 -8.79 -3.03 -7.68
N LEU A 98 -8.08 -1.92 -7.49
CA LEU A 98 -6.70 -1.77 -7.98
C LEU A 98 -5.74 -2.72 -7.25
N THR A 99 -5.91 -2.90 -5.94
CA THR A 99 -5.13 -3.85 -5.14
C THR A 99 -5.36 -5.29 -5.61
N GLU A 100 -6.61 -5.68 -5.88
CA GLU A 100 -6.93 -7.02 -6.39
C GLU A 100 -6.31 -7.24 -7.79
N ARG A 101 -6.44 -6.28 -8.69
CA ARG A 101 -5.78 -6.34 -10.00
C ARG A 101 -4.26 -6.47 -9.89
N ALA A 102 -3.65 -5.79 -8.92
CA ALA A 102 -2.22 -5.90 -8.65
C ALA A 102 -1.83 -7.32 -8.21
N PHE A 103 -2.60 -7.95 -7.33
CA PHE A 103 -2.41 -9.37 -6.96
C PHE A 103 -2.54 -10.32 -8.14
N GLU A 104 -3.45 -10.04 -9.06
CA GLU A 104 -3.61 -10.82 -10.29
C GLU A 104 -2.50 -10.57 -11.33
N GLY A 105 -1.63 -9.59 -11.08
CA GLY A 105 -0.57 -9.18 -12.02
C GLY A 105 -1.11 -8.41 -13.23
N LEU A 106 -2.33 -7.90 -13.15
CA LEU A 106 -2.95 -7.10 -14.21
C LEU A 106 -2.51 -5.63 -14.11
N PRO A 107 -2.34 -4.93 -15.24
CA PRO A 107 -2.03 -3.51 -15.24
C PRO A 107 -3.13 -2.71 -14.53
N THR A 108 -2.70 -1.80 -13.64
CA THR A 108 -3.61 -0.94 -12.90
C THR A 108 -3.66 0.49 -13.42
N ALA A 109 -2.80 0.83 -14.38
CA ALA A 109 -2.50 2.18 -14.85
C ALA A 109 -1.88 3.10 -13.78
N ASP A 110 -1.86 2.68 -12.52
CA ASP A 110 -1.23 3.41 -11.41
C ASP A 110 0.07 2.70 -10.99
N PRO A 111 1.24 3.36 -11.10
CA PRO A 111 2.53 2.75 -10.79
C PRO A 111 2.65 2.23 -9.35
N ALA A 112 1.96 2.85 -8.38
CA ALA A 112 2.03 2.45 -6.99
C ALA A 112 1.33 1.10 -6.74
N PHE A 113 0.19 0.85 -7.41
CA PHE A 113 -0.48 -0.45 -7.34
C PHE A 113 0.28 -1.51 -8.15
N ASP A 114 0.87 -1.14 -9.29
CA ASP A 114 1.74 -2.07 -10.03
C ASP A 114 2.98 -2.44 -9.20
N ALA A 115 3.56 -1.47 -8.46
CA ALA A 115 4.65 -1.70 -7.50
C ALA A 115 4.24 -2.64 -6.36
N PHE A 116 3.01 -2.47 -5.86
CA PHE A 116 2.46 -3.38 -4.85
C PHE A 116 2.34 -4.81 -5.36
N GLY A 117 1.79 -5.02 -6.55
CA GLY A 117 1.71 -6.35 -7.16
C GLY A 117 3.08 -7.03 -7.28
N LEU A 118 4.11 -6.24 -7.58
CA LEU A 118 5.48 -6.73 -7.66
C LEU A 118 6.01 -7.16 -6.28
N VAL A 119 5.95 -6.28 -5.27
CA VAL A 119 6.47 -6.60 -3.93
C VAL A 119 5.64 -7.69 -3.24
N ALA A 120 4.35 -7.74 -3.47
CA ALA A 120 3.49 -8.80 -2.95
C ALA A 120 3.93 -10.18 -3.46
N ARG A 121 4.23 -10.29 -4.75
CA ARG A 121 4.75 -11.53 -5.34
C ARG A 121 6.15 -11.86 -4.83
N GLU A 122 7.06 -10.87 -4.78
CA GLU A 122 8.45 -11.06 -4.34
C GLU A 122 8.56 -11.46 -2.87
N SER A 123 7.62 -11.04 -2.02
CA SER A 123 7.66 -11.24 -0.57
C SER A 123 6.59 -12.19 -0.05
N GLY A 124 5.63 -12.59 -0.88
CA GLY A 124 4.53 -13.46 -0.48
C GLY A 124 3.48 -12.77 0.40
N LEU A 125 3.24 -11.46 0.19
CA LEU A 125 2.14 -10.77 0.86
C LEU A 125 0.80 -11.36 0.42
N THR A 126 -0.18 -11.36 1.33
CA THR A 126 -1.51 -11.93 1.08
C THR A 126 -2.56 -10.85 0.92
N ARG A 127 -3.72 -11.24 0.38
CA ARG A 127 -4.89 -10.35 0.24
C ARG A 127 -5.41 -9.89 1.59
N GLU A 128 -5.40 -10.79 2.57
CA GLU A 128 -5.83 -10.50 3.94
C GLU A 128 -4.98 -9.41 4.56
N MET A 129 -3.65 -9.46 4.41
CA MET A 129 -2.75 -8.42 4.90
C MET A 129 -3.06 -7.06 4.27
N ALA A 130 -3.33 -7.02 2.97
CA ALA A 130 -3.69 -5.78 2.28
C ALA A 130 -5.06 -5.26 2.73
N GLU A 131 -6.05 -6.14 2.91
CA GLU A 131 -7.39 -5.76 3.37
C GLU A 131 -7.36 -5.22 4.79
N ASP A 132 -6.51 -5.75 5.68
CA ASP A 132 -6.33 -5.21 7.02
C ASP A 132 -5.88 -3.74 7.00
N VAL A 133 -4.97 -3.37 6.10
CA VAL A 133 -4.55 -1.96 5.92
C VAL A 133 -5.68 -1.13 5.30
N ILE A 134 -6.38 -1.64 4.29
CA ILE A 134 -7.51 -0.95 3.64
C ILE A 134 -8.65 -0.67 4.63
N MET A 135 -8.87 -1.58 5.58
CA MET A 135 -9.84 -1.38 6.66
C MET A 135 -9.53 -0.13 7.51
N GLY A 136 -8.26 0.22 7.71
CA GLY A 136 -7.87 1.46 8.37
C GLY A 136 -8.40 2.68 7.63
N PHE A 137 -8.21 2.76 6.33
CA PHE A 137 -8.76 3.85 5.50
C PHE A 137 -10.30 3.89 5.52
N GLU A 138 -10.96 2.74 5.60
CA GLU A 138 -12.42 2.69 5.72
C GLU A 138 -12.91 3.25 7.06
N LEU A 139 -12.22 2.95 8.17
CA LEU A 139 -12.53 3.52 9.47
C LEU A 139 -12.42 5.06 9.44
N ASP A 140 -11.36 5.59 8.84
CA ASP A 140 -11.18 7.05 8.71
C ASP A 140 -12.25 7.67 7.79
N ALA A 141 -12.48 7.08 6.63
CA ALA A 141 -13.45 7.58 5.66
C ALA A 141 -14.90 7.59 6.17
N THR A 142 -15.24 6.70 7.10
CA THR A 142 -16.55 6.65 7.76
C THR A 142 -16.65 7.58 8.96
N GLY A 143 -15.58 8.26 9.32
CA GLY A 143 -15.51 9.10 10.51
C GLY A 143 -15.65 8.32 11.81
N TRP A 144 -15.29 7.02 11.78
CA TRP A 144 -15.32 6.17 12.97
C TRP A 144 -14.40 6.74 14.06
N ARG A 145 -14.80 6.55 15.33
CA ARG A 145 -14.04 7.03 16.48
C ARG A 145 -14.02 5.95 17.57
N PRO A 146 -12.85 5.68 18.17
CA PRO A 146 -12.73 4.73 19.28
C PRO A 146 -13.51 5.25 20.50
N ARG A 147 -14.21 4.36 21.19
CA ARG A 147 -14.95 4.65 22.43
C ARG A 147 -14.38 3.91 23.63
N THR A 148 -13.57 2.88 23.36
CA THR A 148 -12.91 2.04 24.36
C THR A 148 -11.44 1.86 24.00
N GLU A 149 -10.64 1.39 24.93
CA GLU A 149 -9.24 1.02 24.66
C GLU A 149 -9.15 -0.09 23.60
N ALA A 150 -10.07 -1.05 23.63
CA ALA A 150 -10.14 -2.11 22.60
C ALA A 150 -10.44 -1.55 21.21
N ASP A 151 -11.33 -0.54 21.12
CA ASP A 151 -11.58 0.16 19.85
C ASP A 151 -10.33 0.88 19.36
N LEU A 152 -9.61 1.55 20.27
CA LEU A 152 -8.37 2.25 19.94
C LEU A 152 -7.30 1.27 19.47
N ALA A 153 -7.12 0.16 20.17
CA ALA A 153 -6.17 -0.88 19.77
C ALA A 153 -6.50 -1.45 18.39
N ARG A 154 -7.79 -1.71 18.12
CA ARG A 154 -8.26 -2.15 16.80
C ARG A 154 -7.95 -1.13 15.70
N TYR A 155 -8.20 0.14 15.96
CA TYR A 155 -7.88 1.21 15.01
C TYR A 155 -6.38 1.26 14.73
N CYS A 156 -5.54 1.30 15.77
CA CYS A 156 -4.08 1.30 15.65
C CYS A 156 -3.54 0.06 14.92
N TYR A 157 -4.20 -1.10 15.11
CA TYR A 157 -3.87 -2.31 14.35
C TYR A 157 -4.03 -2.06 12.85
N HIS A 158 -5.19 -1.60 12.40
CA HIS A 158 -5.46 -1.42 10.97
C HIS A 158 -4.62 -0.31 10.33
N VAL A 159 -4.43 0.83 11.02
CA VAL A 159 -3.71 1.98 10.42
C VAL A 159 -2.18 1.84 10.49
N ALA A 160 -1.64 1.02 11.40
CA ALA A 160 -0.20 0.92 11.60
C ALA A 160 0.30 -0.51 11.90
N GLY A 161 -0.38 -1.27 12.76
CA GLY A 161 0.02 -2.63 13.11
C GLY A 161 0.09 -3.55 11.89
N ALA A 162 -0.96 -3.53 11.05
CA ALA A 162 -1.02 -4.31 9.81
C ALA A 162 0.10 -3.93 8.82
N VAL A 163 0.46 -2.64 8.73
CA VAL A 163 1.61 -2.18 7.95
C VAL A 163 2.92 -2.72 8.52
N GLY A 164 3.05 -2.75 9.85
CA GLY A 164 4.20 -3.36 10.54
C GLY A 164 4.37 -4.84 10.20
N VAL A 165 3.28 -5.62 10.20
CA VAL A 165 3.26 -7.02 9.79
C VAL A 165 3.70 -7.19 8.34
N MET A 166 3.11 -6.41 7.42
CA MET A 166 3.51 -6.45 6.00
C MET A 166 4.98 -6.11 5.82
N MET A 167 5.48 -5.11 6.55
CA MET A 167 6.88 -4.70 6.47
C MET A 167 7.82 -5.81 6.97
N ALA A 168 7.46 -6.52 8.05
CA ALA A 168 8.24 -7.65 8.55
C ALA A 168 8.34 -8.77 7.50
N VAL A 169 7.23 -9.10 6.83
CA VAL A 169 7.22 -10.09 5.74
C VAL A 169 8.08 -9.62 4.56
N VAL A 170 8.01 -8.35 4.19
CA VAL A 170 8.86 -7.74 3.15
C VAL A 170 10.34 -7.82 3.49
N MET A 171 10.68 -7.71 4.77
CA MET A 171 12.05 -7.86 5.29
C MET A 171 12.50 -9.33 5.41
N GLY A 172 11.63 -10.29 5.10
CA GLY A 172 11.96 -11.70 5.04
C GLY A 172 11.55 -12.53 6.26
N VAL A 173 10.73 -11.97 7.17
CA VAL A 173 10.12 -12.76 8.25
C VAL A 173 9.15 -13.77 7.65
N ALA A 174 9.27 -15.02 8.06
CA ALA A 174 8.38 -16.09 7.62
C ALA A 174 6.94 -15.83 8.12
N ARG A 175 5.94 -16.15 7.30
CA ARG A 175 4.53 -15.91 7.65
C ARG A 175 4.00 -16.80 8.78
N ASP A 176 4.68 -17.87 9.08
CA ASP A 176 4.41 -18.78 10.20
C ASP A 176 5.19 -18.44 11.47
N ASP A 177 6.07 -17.44 11.43
CA ASP A 177 6.74 -16.87 12.61
C ASP A 177 5.83 -15.85 13.30
N GLY A 178 4.76 -16.36 13.94
CA GLY A 178 3.76 -15.52 14.60
C GLY A 178 4.36 -14.62 15.67
N GLU A 179 5.36 -15.09 16.44
CA GLU A 179 5.97 -14.30 17.50
C GLU A 179 6.67 -13.03 16.96
N THR A 180 7.41 -13.15 15.86
CA THR A 180 8.08 -11.98 15.25
C THR A 180 7.06 -11.06 14.58
N LEU A 181 6.02 -11.61 13.96
CA LEU A 181 4.95 -10.80 13.34
C LEU A 181 4.13 -10.05 14.39
N ASP A 182 3.84 -10.65 15.54
CA ASP A 182 3.15 -9.98 16.66
C ASP A 182 3.99 -8.80 17.18
N ARG A 183 5.30 -8.97 17.34
CA ARG A 183 6.21 -7.88 17.75
C ARG A 183 6.25 -6.76 16.71
N ALA A 184 6.20 -7.08 15.43
CA ALA A 184 6.15 -6.07 14.36
C ALA A 184 4.82 -5.31 14.37
N CYS A 185 3.72 -6.00 14.64
CA CYS A 185 2.41 -5.42 14.86
C CYS A 185 2.42 -4.45 16.06
N ASP A 186 2.91 -4.91 17.21
CA ASP A 186 2.99 -4.11 18.43
C ASP A 186 3.84 -2.84 18.23
N LEU A 187 4.95 -2.96 17.50
CA LEU A 187 5.77 -1.80 17.14
C LEU A 187 4.99 -0.80 16.30
N GLY A 188 4.24 -1.27 15.29
CA GLY A 188 3.37 -0.42 14.47
C GLY A 188 2.31 0.29 15.32
N ILE A 189 1.63 -0.44 16.21
CA ILE A 189 0.65 0.12 17.14
C ILE A 189 1.29 1.17 18.05
N ALA A 190 2.48 0.89 18.60
CA ALA A 190 3.19 1.84 19.45
C ALA A 190 3.54 3.14 18.73
N PHE A 191 3.94 3.08 17.45
CA PHE A 191 4.17 4.27 16.63
C PHE A 191 2.90 5.09 16.41
N GLN A 192 1.74 4.45 16.32
CA GLN A 192 0.48 5.15 16.13
C GLN A 192 -0.02 5.84 17.42
N LEU A 193 0.39 5.32 18.57
CA LEU A 193 -0.01 5.86 19.89
C LEU A 193 0.92 6.97 20.40
N ALA A 194 2.12 7.16 19.81
CA ALA A 194 3.11 8.13 20.24
C ALA A 194 2.90 9.51 19.64
#